data_bc6d49c5e9d9c6d5f40640cb17c9658b
#
_entry.id   bc6d49c5e9d9c6d5f40640cb17c9658b
#
_cell.length_a   1.000
_cell.length_b   1.000
_cell.length_c   1.000
_cell.angle_alpha   90.00
_cell.angle_beta   90.00
_cell.angle_gamma   90.00
#
_symmetry.space_group_name_H-M   'P 1'
#
loop_
_entity.id
_entity.type
_entity.pdbx_description
1 polymer ?
#
loop_
_entity_poly.entity_id
_entity_poly.type
_entity_poly.pdbx_seq_one_letter_code
_entity_poly.pdbx_strand_id
1 'polypeptide(L)'
;MFGKEVLLSASQVEKINSLVPKKFKKESWSKKDFKDTNGIYQFIRDYRRDKYSFLASKNNELEHLNKKGREDINQKILKLKTSKIILFNIEPFEAKPIGMVDIGMVKKFSTTSTGNRFENGMVGYAIEQAFDDVWAKNNAQENALNEVKTEFLKKAASLYPECNMIFKFESEFREMGSSGNVFIYLKGTASIGNNKGLEDVKNEEKRLLNEFELKKEELKKQIDILREESQFITDNIDKIPKSKSEIEKMLGK
;
A
#
# COMPACT_ATOMS: atom_id res chain seq x y z
N MET A 1 55.20 4.86 -15.52
CA MET A 1 55.09 6.32 -15.56
C MET A 1 53.60 6.68 -15.43
N PHE A 2 53.19 7.11 -14.26
CA PHE A 2 51.84 7.61 -14.07
C PHE A 2 51.77 9.01 -14.70
N GLY A 3 51.05 9.14 -15.83
CA GLY A 3 50.88 10.42 -16.49
C GLY A 3 50.19 11.40 -15.53
N LYS A 4 50.81 12.56 -15.27
CA LYS A 4 50.24 13.64 -14.48
C LYS A 4 48.88 13.99 -15.05
N GLU A 5 47.86 13.86 -14.25
CA GLU A 5 46.51 14.25 -14.59
C GLU A 5 46.47 15.76 -14.87
N VAL A 6 46.16 16.15 -16.09
CA VAL A 6 46.14 17.56 -16.48
C VAL A 6 44.82 18.15 -15.97
N LEU A 7 44.88 18.88 -14.89
CA LEU A 7 43.77 19.64 -14.33
C LEU A 7 43.45 20.87 -15.18
N LEU A 8 42.18 21.23 -15.26
CA LEU A 8 41.72 22.46 -15.89
C LEU A 8 41.99 23.68 -15.00
N SER A 9 42.14 24.85 -15.61
CA SER A 9 42.29 26.09 -14.88
C SER A 9 41.00 26.46 -14.14
N ALA A 10 41.09 27.30 -13.11
CA ALA A 10 39.91 27.74 -12.34
C ALA A 10 38.81 28.36 -13.23
N SER A 11 39.20 29.18 -14.21
CA SER A 11 38.28 29.81 -15.17
C SER A 11 37.59 28.76 -16.06
N GLN A 12 38.30 27.69 -16.44
CA GLN A 12 37.71 26.59 -17.21
C GLN A 12 36.76 25.76 -16.37
N VAL A 13 37.10 25.50 -15.10
CA VAL A 13 36.25 24.83 -14.12
C VAL A 13 34.95 25.60 -13.90
N GLU A 14 35.02 26.92 -13.75
CA GLU A 14 33.84 27.79 -13.57
C GLU A 14 32.93 27.75 -14.78
N LYS A 15 33.47 27.83 -16.00
CA LYS A 15 32.68 27.70 -17.24
C LYS A 15 31.96 26.36 -17.33
N ILE A 16 32.60 25.24 -16.97
CA ILE A 16 31.97 23.92 -17.00
C ILE A 16 30.89 23.84 -15.90
N ASN A 17 31.20 24.34 -14.70
CA ASN A 17 30.27 24.34 -13.57
C ASN A 17 29.01 25.19 -13.83
N SER A 18 29.09 26.22 -14.69
CA SER A 18 27.92 27.00 -15.10
C SER A 18 26.97 26.24 -16.01
N LEU A 19 27.43 25.18 -16.68
CA LEU A 19 26.67 24.39 -17.66
C LEU A 19 26.07 23.11 -17.06
N VAL A 20 26.51 22.70 -15.87
CA VAL A 20 26.06 21.48 -15.22
C VAL A 20 25.17 21.78 -14.01
N PRO A 21 24.18 20.93 -13.71
CA PRO A 21 23.37 21.05 -12.50
C PRO A 21 24.24 21.07 -11.23
N LYS A 22 23.77 21.74 -10.18
CA LYS A 22 24.50 21.95 -8.92
C LYS A 22 25.13 20.67 -8.36
N LYS A 23 24.45 19.53 -8.50
CA LYS A 23 24.91 18.22 -8.02
C LYS A 23 26.19 17.71 -8.73
N PHE A 24 26.47 18.18 -9.95
CA PHE A 24 27.63 17.77 -10.73
C PHE A 24 28.76 18.80 -10.73
N LYS A 25 28.57 19.91 -10.07
CA LYS A 25 29.65 20.91 -9.92
C LYS A 25 30.79 20.29 -9.14
N LYS A 26 31.99 20.39 -9.70
CA LYS A 26 33.22 19.91 -9.08
C LYS A 26 34.14 21.09 -8.80
N GLU A 27 34.97 20.97 -7.76
CA GLU A 27 36.03 21.94 -7.47
C GLU A 27 37.16 21.88 -8.50
N SER A 28 37.36 20.71 -9.09
CA SER A 28 38.34 20.49 -10.16
C SER A 28 37.77 19.54 -11.21
N TRP A 29 38.13 19.80 -12.47
CA TRP A 29 37.81 18.93 -13.60
C TRP A 29 39.12 18.55 -14.29
N SER A 30 39.25 17.29 -14.70
CA SER A 30 40.39 16.78 -15.46
C SER A 30 39.98 16.45 -16.89
N LYS A 31 40.97 16.41 -17.80
CA LYS A 31 40.74 15.93 -19.17
C LYS A 31 40.18 14.50 -19.22
N LYS A 32 40.41 13.71 -18.18
CA LYS A 32 39.97 12.33 -18.05
C LYS A 32 38.47 12.24 -17.81
N ASP A 33 37.86 13.23 -17.14
CA ASP A 33 36.42 13.31 -16.91
C ASP A 33 35.61 13.37 -18.23
N PHE A 34 36.25 13.74 -19.34
CA PHE A 34 35.64 13.89 -20.67
C PHE A 34 36.10 12.86 -21.69
N LYS A 35 36.95 11.90 -21.28
CA LYS A 35 37.67 11.02 -22.23
C LYS A 35 36.79 9.90 -22.79
N ASP A 36 35.85 9.43 -22.01
CA ASP A 36 34.99 8.27 -22.34
C ASP A 36 33.57 8.66 -22.82
N THR A 37 33.28 9.95 -22.84
CA THR A 37 32.01 10.47 -23.35
C THR A 37 32.29 11.33 -24.56
N ASN A 38 31.42 11.27 -25.59
CA ASN A 38 31.49 12.13 -26.77
C ASN A 38 31.29 13.64 -26.42
N GLY A 39 31.89 14.07 -25.30
CA GLY A 39 31.78 15.41 -24.74
C GLY A 39 30.79 15.55 -23.60
N ILE A 40 30.81 16.70 -22.94
CA ILE A 40 29.91 17.08 -21.86
C ILE A 40 28.43 16.94 -22.27
N TYR A 41 28.13 17.20 -23.54
CA TYR A 41 26.77 17.09 -24.09
C TYR A 41 26.17 15.70 -23.92
N GLN A 42 26.93 14.63 -24.29
CA GLN A 42 26.41 13.27 -24.18
C GLN A 42 26.16 12.89 -22.72
N PHE A 43 27.07 13.24 -21.82
CA PHE A 43 26.92 13.02 -20.38
C PHE A 43 25.66 13.69 -19.85
N ILE A 44 25.43 14.96 -20.19
CA ILE A 44 24.26 15.71 -19.71
C ILE A 44 22.98 15.21 -20.37
N ARG A 45 23.02 14.79 -21.64
CA ARG A 45 21.89 14.18 -22.33
C ARG A 45 21.44 12.88 -21.65
N ASP A 46 22.40 12.02 -21.30
CA ASP A 46 22.09 10.75 -20.63
C ASP A 46 21.55 11.02 -19.22
N TYR A 47 22.15 11.95 -18.49
CA TYR A 47 21.65 12.41 -17.21
C TYR A 47 20.23 12.97 -17.29
N ARG A 48 19.94 13.80 -18.31
CA ARG A 48 18.58 14.33 -18.54
C ARG A 48 17.58 13.19 -18.75
N ARG A 49 17.91 12.21 -19.58
CA ARG A 49 17.05 11.03 -19.81
C ARG A 49 16.72 10.31 -18.52
N ASP A 50 17.74 10.07 -17.69
CA ASP A 50 17.58 9.40 -16.41
C ASP A 50 16.73 10.21 -15.44
N LYS A 51 16.90 11.54 -15.41
CA LYS A 51 16.05 12.42 -14.61
C LYS A 51 14.58 12.40 -15.01
N TYR A 52 14.28 12.39 -16.30
CA TYR A 52 12.89 12.26 -16.77
C TYR A 52 12.28 10.91 -16.40
N SER A 53 13.06 9.83 -16.46
CA SER A 53 12.61 8.51 -16.02
C SER A 53 12.30 8.51 -14.52
N PHE A 54 13.18 9.10 -13.71
CA PHE A 54 12.97 9.25 -12.26
C PHE A 54 11.76 10.13 -11.95
N LEU A 55 11.60 11.24 -12.63
CA LEU A 55 10.45 12.13 -12.45
C LEU A 55 9.14 11.42 -12.79
N ALA A 56 9.10 10.67 -13.89
CA ALA A 56 7.93 9.89 -14.27
C ALA A 56 7.61 8.82 -13.21
N SER A 57 8.62 8.11 -12.70
CA SER A 57 8.45 7.11 -11.63
C SER A 57 7.87 7.74 -10.36
N LYS A 58 8.39 8.90 -9.93
CA LYS A 58 7.90 9.58 -8.71
C LYS A 58 6.51 10.17 -8.88
N ASN A 59 6.15 10.68 -10.06
CA ASN A 59 4.79 11.11 -10.35
C ASN A 59 3.81 9.92 -10.30
N ASN A 60 4.18 8.77 -10.86
CA ASN A 60 3.37 7.55 -10.79
C ASN A 60 3.20 7.06 -9.34
N GLU A 61 4.27 7.13 -8.53
CA GLU A 61 4.21 6.79 -7.09
C GLU A 61 3.24 7.71 -6.34
N LEU A 62 3.30 9.02 -6.59
CA LEU A 62 2.39 10.00 -5.99
C LEU A 62 0.94 9.79 -6.44
N GLU A 63 0.72 9.49 -7.71
CA GLU A 63 -0.60 9.19 -8.25
C GLU A 63 -1.19 7.92 -7.61
N HIS A 64 -0.39 6.86 -7.51
CA HIS A 64 -0.79 5.63 -6.84
C HIS A 64 -1.10 5.88 -5.36
N LEU A 65 -0.27 6.65 -4.66
CA LEU A 65 -0.49 7.03 -3.27
C LEU A 65 -1.80 7.81 -3.10
N ASN A 66 -2.09 8.78 -4.00
CA ASN A 66 -3.33 9.55 -3.95
C ASN A 66 -4.58 8.71 -4.25
N LYS A 67 -4.49 7.73 -5.17
CA LYS A 67 -5.64 6.90 -5.57
C LYS A 67 -5.92 5.78 -4.56
N LYS A 68 -4.89 5.06 -4.12
CA LYS A 68 -5.05 3.85 -3.31
C LYS A 68 -4.63 4.01 -1.86
N GLY A 69 -3.67 4.87 -1.55
CA GLY A 69 -3.11 4.95 -0.20
C GLY A 69 -4.13 5.33 0.86
N ARG A 70 -5.09 6.20 0.54
CA ARG A 70 -6.15 6.59 1.48
C ARG A 70 -7.16 5.46 1.68
N GLU A 71 -7.46 4.71 0.62
CA GLU A 71 -8.34 3.54 0.68
C GLU A 71 -7.74 2.43 1.53
N ASP A 72 -6.45 2.13 1.34
CA ASP A 72 -5.71 1.14 2.13
C ASP A 72 -5.68 1.51 3.63
N ILE A 73 -5.51 2.80 3.94
CA ILE A 73 -5.57 3.30 5.33
C ILE A 73 -6.96 3.12 5.90
N ASN A 74 -8.01 3.50 5.18
CA ASN A 74 -9.39 3.34 5.62
C ASN A 74 -9.73 1.87 5.88
N GLN A 75 -9.26 0.95 5.04
CA GLN A 75 -9.43 -0.49 5.26
C GLN A 75 -8.69 -0.98 6.51
N LYS A 76 -7.47 -0.50 6.76
CA LYS A 76 -6.72 -0.83 7.98
C LYS A 76 -7.45 -0.32 9.23
N ILE A 77 -7.93 0.91 9.20
CA ILE A 77 -8.71 1.51 10.29
C ILE A 77 -10.00 0.72 10.52
N LEU A 78 -10.72 0.38 9.44
CA LEU A 78 -11.93 -0.43 9.54
C LEU A 78 -11.64 -1.79 10.17
N LYS A 79 -10.57 -2.45 9.76
CA LYS A 79 -10.13 -3.72 10.35
C LYS A 79 -9.80 -3.59 11.84
N LEU A 80 -9.12 -2.53 12.24
CA LEU A 80 -8.84 -2.24 13.64
C LEU A 80 -10.13 -2.00 14.44
N LYS A 81 -11.04 -1.18 13.92
CA LYS A 81 -12.35 -0.93 14.55
C LYS A 81 -13.11 -2.24 14.76
N THR A 82 -13.21 -3.06 13.71
CA THR A 82 -13.95 -4.34 13.79
C THR A 82 -13.35 -5.29 14.82
N SER A 83 -12.01 -5.32 14.97
CA SER A 83 -11.35 -6.18 15.96
C SER A 83 -11.58 -5.75 17.42
N LYS A 84 -12.06 -4.52 17.64
CA LYS A 84 -12.33 -3.97 18.99
C LYS A 84 -13.82 -3.98 19.36
N ILE A 85 -14.69 -4.32 18.42
CA ILE A 85 -16.13 -4.46 18.72
C ILE A 85 -16.36 -5.80 19.42
N ILE A 86 -16.98 -5.76 20.60
CA ILE A 86 -17.31 -6.94 21.39
C ILE A 86 -18.77 -7.32 21.15
N LEU A 87 -19.02 -8.61 20.92
CA LEU A 87 -20.37 -9.15 20.76
C LEU A 87 -20.88 -9.72 22.09
N PHE A 88 -22.09 -9.34 22.47
CA PHE A 88 -22.78 -9.83 23.65
C PHE A 88 -24.17 -10.36 23.30
N ASN A 89 -24.56 -11.47 23.90
CA ASN A 89 -25.93 -11.98 23.76
C ASN A 89 -26.92 -11.23 24.66
N ILE A 90 -26.44 -10.62 25.76
CA ILE A 90 -27.21 -9.92 26.78
C ILE A 90 -26.86 -8.44 26.73
N GLU A 91 -27.80 -7.58 27.08
CA GLU A 91 -27.59 -6.13 27.19
C GLU A 91 -26.73 -5.80 28.41
N PRO A 92 -25.52 -5.20 28.22
CA PRO A 92 -24.71 -4.75 29.33
C PRO A 92 -25.34 -3.55 30.05
N PHE A 93 -25.20 -3.50 31.37
CA PHE A 93 -25.84 -2.47 32.21
C PHE A 93 -25.48 -1.03 31.84
N GLU A 94 -24.32 -0.78 31.30
CA GLU A 94 -23.81 0.57 30.97
C GLU A 94 -23.74 0.84 29.46
N ALA A 95 -24.39 0.01 28.64
CA ALA A 95 -24.34 0.19 27.19
C ALA A 95 -25.36 1.23 26.73
N LYS A 96 -24.93 2.23 25.96
CA LYS A 96 -25.78 3.20 25.30
C LYS A 96 -26.10 2.73 23.88
N PRO A 97 -27.34 2.32 23.57
CA PRO A 97 -27.73 1.93 22.21
C PRO A 97 -27.62 3.12 21.25
N ILE A 98 -27.09 2.88 20.05
CA ILE A 98 -26.93 3.89 18.99
C ILE A 98 -27.67 3.49 17.70
N GLY A 99 -27.99 2.22 17.52
CA GLY A 99 -28.73 1.75 16.37
C GLY A 99 -28.79 0.24 16.25
N MET A 100 -29.48 -0.23 15.22
CA MET A 100 -29.53 -1.65 14.88
C MET A 100 -28.67 -1.97 13.69
N VAL A 101 -28.05 -3.13 13.72
CA VAL A 101 -27.26 -3.67 12.60
C VAL A 101 -27.78 -5.06 12.29
N ASP A 102 -27.93 -5.33 11.01
CA ASP A 102 -28.28 -6.64 10.50
C ASP A 102 -27.53 -6.94 9.22
N ILE A 103 -27.32 -8.20 8.92
CA ILE A 103 -26.76 -8.67 7.64
C ILE A 103 -27.33 -10.04 7.30
N GLY A 104 -27.68 -10.24 6.05
CA GLY A 104 -28.04 -11.55 5.51
C GLY A 104 -27.14 -11.92 4.35
N MET A 105 -26.54 -13.10 4.38
CA MET A 105 -25.66 -13.58 3.31
C MET A 105 -25.91 -15.04 2.97
N VAL A 106 -25.87 -15.37 1.68
CA VAL A 106 -25.90 -16.75 1.21
C VAL A 106 -24.47 -17.25 1.08
N LYS A 107 -24.17 -18.37 1.72
CA LYS A 107 -22.89 -19.06 1.65
C LYS A 107 -23.07 -20.47 1.10
N LYS A 108 -22.16 -20.89 0.22
CA LYS A 108 -22.13 -22.25 -0.31
C LYS A 108 -21.16 -23.08 0.55
N PHE A 109 -21.67 -24.18 1.10
CA PHE A 109 -20.80 -25.16 1.75
C PHE A 109 -20.26 -26.14 0.70
N SER A 110 -18.96 -26.10 0.49
CA SER A 110 -18.28 -27.09 -0.34
C SER A 110 -17.77 -28.19 0.59
N THR A 111 -18.46 -29.32 0.61
CA THR A 111 -17.96 -30.53 1.25
C THR A 111 -17.12 -31.29 0.23
N THR A 112 -15.89 -30.87 0.00
CA THR A 112 -14.92 -31.71 -0.71
C THR A 112 -14.16 -32.54 0.31
N SER A 113 -14.69 -33.69 0.65
CA SER A 113 -13.94 -34.73 1.34
C SER A 113 -12.85 -35.28 0.38
N THR A 114 -11.59 -34.88 0.65
CA THR A 114 -10.42 -35.49 0.01
C THR A 114 -9.86 -36.59 0.90
N GLY A 115 -10.68 -37.60 1.21
CA GLY A 115 -10.23 -38.78 1.94
C GLY A 115 -9.44 -39.74 1.03
N ASN A 116 -8.30 -40.18 1.51
CA ASN A 116 -7.50 -41.25 0.88
C ASN A 116 -8.31 -42.57 0.83
N ARG A 117 -8.67 -42.98 -0.38
CA ARG A 117 -9.68 -44.02 -0.67
C ARG A 117 -9.23 -45.48 -0.49
N PHE A 118 -8.04 -45.80 0.01
CA PHE A 118 -7.49 -47.15 -0.26
C PHE A 118 -6.95 -47.95 0.94
N GLU A 119 -7.08 -47.53 2.20
CA GLU A 119 -6.44 -48.29 3.30
C GLU A 119 -7.37 -49.06 4.24
N ASN A 120 -8.67 -48.80 4.26
CA ASN A 120 -9.57 -49.48 5.21
C ASN A 120 -10.73 -50.21 4.50
N GLY A 121 -11.07 -51.40 4.98
CA GLY A 121 -12.15 -52.22 4.42
C GLY A 121 -13.51 -51.49 4.42
N MET A 122 -14.45 -51.92 3.56
CA MET A 122 -15.69 -51.18 3.20
C MET A 122 -16.53 -50.67 4.40
N VAL A 123 -16.48 -51.29 5.57
CA VAL A 123 -17.26 -50.89 6.75
C VAL A 123 -16.52 -49.79 7.53
N GLY A 124 -15.21 -49.88 7.69
CA GLY A 124 -14.38 -48.82 8.33
C GLY A 124 -14.42 -47.54 7.50
N TYR A 125 -14.39 -47.66 6.17
CA TYR A 125 -14.48 -46.53 5.25
C TYR A 125 -15.80 -45.75 5.36
N ALA A 126 -16.94 -46.44 5.50
CA ALA A 126 -18.24 -45.76 5.61
C ALA A 126 -18.39 -44.99 6.93
N ILE A 127 -17.80 -45.45 8.01
CA ILE A 127 -17.81 -44.77 9.31
C ILE A 127 -16.86 -43.57 9.31
N GLU A 128 -15.62 -43.73 8.82
CA GLU A 128 -14.67 -42.63 8.68
C GLU A 128 -15.21 -41.52 7.76
N GLN A 129 -15.79 -41.90 6.62
CA GLN A 129 -16.38 -40.94 5.70
C GLN A 129 -17.54 -40.17 6.34
N ALA A 130 -18.39 -40.84 7.15
CA ALA A 130 -19.47 -40.17 7.85
C ALA A 130 -18.94 -39.17 8.92
N PHE A 131 -17.85 -39.51 9.62
CA PHE A 131 -17.23 -38.59 10.57
C PHE A 131 -16.51 -37.41 9.88
N ASP A 132 -15.79 -37.68 8.81
CA ASP A 132 -15.10 -36.65 8.01
C ASP A 132 -16.10 -35.71 7.36
N ASP A 133 -17.22 -36.18 6.84
CA ASP A 133 -18.28 -35.35 6.27
C ASP A 133 -18.96 -34.44 7.33
N VAL A 134 -19.21 -34.96 8.54
CA VAL A 134 -19.78 -34.19 9.65
C VAL A 134 -18.79 -33.13 10.14
N TRP A 135 -17.50 -33.52 10.28
CA TRP A 135 -16.46 -32.60 10.71
C TRP A 135 -16.17 -31.52 9.67
N ALA A 136 -16.09 -31.89 8.39
CA ALA A 136 -15.93 -30.96 7.28
C ALA A 136 -17.13 -29.99 7.16
N LYS A 137 -18.35 -30.49 7.36
CA LYS A 137 -19.58 -29.68 7.36
C LYS A 137 -19.57 -28.67 8.51
N ASN A 138 -19.20 -29.09 9.72
CA ASN A 138 -19.13 -28.23 10.89
C ASN A 138 -18.07 -27.12 10.71
N ASN A 139 -16.88 -27.45 10.22
CA ASN A 139 -15.84 -26.48 9.93
C ASN A 139 -16.24 -25.50 8.83
N ALA A 140 -16.89 -25.97 7.76
CA ALA A 140 -17.40 -25.13 6.70
C ALA A 140 -18.48 -24.16 7.20
N GLN A 141 -19.37 -24.60 8.12
CA GLN A 141 -20.37 -23.76 8.75
C GLN A 141 -19.74 -22.70 9.65
N GLU A 142 -18.75 -23.08 10.47
CA GLU A 142 -18.03 -22.17 11.34
C GLU A 142 -17.27 -21.09 10.53
N ASN A 143 -16.58 -21.50 9.48
CA ASN A 143 -15.86 -20.59 8.59
C ASN A 143 -16.84 -19.61 7.91
N ALA A 144 -17.97 -20.10 7.39
CA ALA A 144 -18.99 -19.27 6.79
C ALA A 144 -19.59 -18.28 7.80
N LEU A 145 -19.87 -18.73 9.02
CA LEU A 145 -20.35 -17.86 10.10
C LEU A 145 -19.32 -16.78 10.45
N ASN A 146 -18.04 -17.12 10.54
CA ASN A 146 -16.97 -16.19 10.86
C ASN A 146 -16.79 -15.13 9.75
N GLU A 147 -16.93 -15.52 8.48
CA GLU A 147 -16.94 -14.56 7.37
C GLU A 147 -18.13 -13.58 7.49
N VAL A 148 -19.36 -14.11 7.74
CA VAL A 148 -20.56 -13.26 7.87
C VAL A 148 -20.45 -12.37 9.11
N LYS A 149 -19.90 -12.87 10.23
CA LYS A 149 -19.59 -12.06 11.42
C LYS A 149 -18.61 -10.93 11.09
N THR A 150 -17.60 -11.21 10.30
CA THR A 150 -16.63 -10.19 9.90
C THR A 150 -17.31 -9.07 9.10
N GLU A 151 -18.15 -9.42 8.12
CA GLU A 151 -18.90 -8.42 7.34
C GLU A 151 -19.94 -7.68 8.18
N PHE A 152 -20.58 -8.35 9.14
CA PHE A 152 -21.49 -7.74 10.11
C PHE A 152 -20.79 -6.69 10.97
N LEU A 153 -19.60 -7.00 11.50
CA LEU A 153 -18.80 -6.06 12.27
C LEU A 153 -18.29 -4.88 11.41
N LYS A 154 -17.92 -5.12 10.16
CA LYS A 154 -17.55 -4.04 9.21
C LYS A 154 -18.74 -3.12 8.95
N LYS A 155 -19.94 -3.68 8.73
CA LYS A 155 -21.18 -2.91 8.55
C LYS A 155 -21.47 -2.07 9.79
N ALA A 156 -21.34 -2.64 10.98
CA ALA A 156 -21.52 -1.93 12.24
C ALA A 156 -20.54 -0.77 12.41
N ALA A 157 -19.24 -1.02 12.19
CA ALA A 157 -18.19 -0.01 12.30
C ALA A 157 -18.32 1.12 11.24
N SER A 158 -18.90 0.80 10.09
CA SER A 158 -19.15 1.77 9.01
C SER A 158 -20.37 2.65 9.28
N LEU A 159 -21.48 2.02 9.71
CA LEU A 159 -22.73 2.74 10.01
C LEU A 159 -22.65 3.55 11.31
N TYR A 160 -21.92 3.00 12.28
CA TYR A 160 -21.79 3.57 13.62
C TYR A 160 -20.30 3.63 14.00
N PRO A 161 -19.55 4.66 13.57
CA PRO A 161 -18.11 4.77 13.81
C PRO A 161 -17.69 4.73 15.28
N GLU A 162 -18.59 5.08 16.19
CA GLU A 162 -18.39 5.06 17.65
C GLU A 162 -18.76 3.72 18.29
N CYS A 163 -19.32 2.78 17.53
CA CYS A 163 -19.71 1.47 18.02
C CYS A 163 -18.49 0.70 18.52
N ASN A 164 -18.52 0.28 19.79
CA ASN A 164 -17.50 -0.57 20.39
C ASN A 164 -18.06 -1.86 21.00
N MET A 165 -19.38 -2.01 21.00
CA MET A 165 -20.06 -3.24 21.41
C MET A 165 -21.38 -3.41 20.64
N ILE A 166 -21.75 -4.68 20.46
CA ILE A 166 -23.04 -5.07 19.91
C ILE A 166 -23.66 -6.05 20.88
N PHE A 167 -24.85 -5.75 21.36
CA PHE A 167 -25.62 -6.63 22.26
C PHE A 167 -26.89 -7.14 21.61
N LYS A 168 -27.56 -8.11 22.26
CA LYS A 168 -28.68 -8.87 21.67
C LYS A 168 -28.29 -9.43 20.31
N PHE A 169 -27.06 -9.97 20.25
CA PHE A 169 -26.55 -10.59 19.04
C PHE A 169 -27.27 -11.92 18.82
N GLU A 170 -27.92 -12.04 17.68
CA GLU A 170 -28.64 -13.23 17.24
C GLU A 170 -28.14 -13.69 15.88
N SER A 171 -28.07 -15.00 15.70
CA SER A 171 -27.71 -15.64 14.44
C SER A 171 -28.81 -16.63 14.02
N GLU A 172 -29.20 -16.57 12.77
CA GLU A 172 -30.19 -17.46 12.17
C GLU A 172 -29.59 -18.13 10.95
N PHE A 173 -29.79 -19.46 10.86
CA PHE A 173 -29.33 -20.27 9.75
C PHE A 173 -30.53 -20.88 9.05
N ARG A 174 -30.60 -20.73 7.72
CA ARG A 174 -31.62 -21.36 6.88
C ARG A 174 -30.99 -22.07 5.72
N GLU A 175 -31.18 -23.39 5.63
CA GLU A 175 -30.77 -24.17 4.45
C GLU A 175 -31.63 -23.76 3.25
N MET A 176 -30.98 -23.51 2.11
CA MET A 176 -31.64 -23.11 0.87
C MET A 176 -31.61 -24.25 -0.14
N GLY A 177 -32.61 -25.11 -0.09
CA GLY A 177 -32.77 -26.23 -1.03
C GLY A 177 -31.69 -27.32 -0.89
N SER A 178 -31.57 -28.18 -1.91
CA SER A 178 -30.62 -29.31 -1.94
C SER A 178 -29.22 -28.94 -2.43
N SER A 179 -28.93 -27.65 -2.65
CA SER A 179 -27.69 -27.17 -3.30
C SER A 179 -26.52 -26.95 -2.35
N GLY A 180 -26.66 -27.25 -1.05
CA GLY A 180 -25.65 -26.97 -0.03
C GLY A 180 -25.46 -25.48 0.24
N ASN A 181 -26.38 -24.63 -0.17
CA ASN A 181 -26.40 -23.22 0.16
C ASN A 181 -27.09 -23.01 1.52
N VAL A 182 -26.51 -22.12 2.33
CA VAL A 182 -27.10 -21.70 3.61
C VAL A 182 -27.22 -20.18 3.65
N PHE A 183 -28.38 -19.70 4.01
CA PHE A 183 -28.59 -18.30 4.33
C PHE A 183 -28.26 -18.09 5.81
N ILE A 184 -27.33 -17.18 6.08
CA ILE A 184 -26.93 -16.79 7.42
C ILE A 184 -27.39 -15.36 7.63
N TYR A 185 -28.20 -15.15 8.65
CA TYR A 185 -28.69 -13.83 9.06
C TYR A 185 -28.18 -13.51 10.46
N LEU A 186 -27.55 -12.33 10.60
CA LEU A 186 -27.06 -11.82 11.87
C LEU A 186 -27.74 -10.49 12.15
N LYS A 187 -28.13 -10.27 13.40
CA LYS A 187 -28.66 -8.99 13.88
C LYS A 187 -28.15 -8.67 15.27
N GLY A 188 -28.16 -7.39 15.63
CA GLY A 188 -27.78 -6.95 16.96
C GLY A 188 -27.98 -5.45 17.14
N THR A 189 -27.87 -4.97 18.36
CA THR A 189 -27.94 -3.56 18.70
C THR A 189 -26.55 -2.99 18.88
N ALA A 190 -26.15 -2.09 17.97
CA ALA A 190 -24.91 -1.34 18.08
C ALA A 190 -24.98 -0.37 19.26
N SER A 191 -23.91 -0.28 20.04
CA SER A 191 -23.89 0.53 21.26
C SER A 191 -22.49 1.07 21.57
N ILE A 192 -22.47 2.06 22.43
CA ILE A 192 -21.27 2.61 23.05
C ILE A 192 -21.25 2.14 24.50
N GLY A 193 -20.19 1.47 24.91
CA GLY A 193 -19.96 1.06 26.28
C GLY A 193 -18.56 1.46 26.76
N ASN A 194 -18.26 1.15 28.01
CA ASN A 194 -16.97 1.46 28.62
C ASN A 194 -15.89 0.50 28.08
N ASN A 195 -15.46 0.72 26.83
CA ASN A 195 -14.40 -0.04 26.17
C ASN A 195 -13.24 0.88 25.76
N LYS A 196 -12.11 0.76 26.44
CA LYS A 196 -10.89 1.53 26.20
C LYS A 196 -10.30 1.33 24.80
N GLY A 197 -10.65 0.24 24.10
CA GLY A 197 -10.11 -0.09 22.78
C GLY A 197 -10.42 0.94 21.69
N LEU A 198 -11.42 1.80 21.86
CA LEU A 198 -11.77 2.83 20.87
C LEU A 198 -10.76 3.99 20.87
N GLU A 199 -10.18 4.33 22.00
CA GLU A 199 -9.17 5.38 22.12
C GLU A 199 -7.87 4.99 21.42
N ASP A 200 -7.46 3.74 21.57
CA ASP A 200 -6.31 3.17 20.85
C ASP A 200 -6.53 3.22 19.34
N VAL A 201 -7.74 2.93 18.86
CA VAL A 201 -8.08 3.02 17.43
C VAL A 201 -7.98 4.47 16.92
N LYS A 202 -8.49 5.44 17.67
CA LYS A 202 -8.39 6.88 17.30
C LYS A 202 -6.94 7.36 17.23
N ASN A 203 -6.11 6.93 18.17
CA ASN A 203 -4.69 7.26 18.18
C ASN A 203 -3.95 6.64 16.98
N GLU A 204 -4.24 5.40 16.66
CA GLU A 204 -3.65 4.71 15.50
C GLU A 204 -4.16 5.31 14.17
N GLU A 205 -5.42 5.68 14.08
CA GLU A 205 -5.98 6.41 12.93
C GLU A 205 -5.22 7.70 12.67
N LYS A 206 -5.02 8.51 13.72
CA LYS A 206 -4.26 9.77 13.63
C LYS A 206 -2.81 9.52 13.20
N ARG A 207 -2.17 8.47 13.72
CA ARG A 207 -0.81 8.09 13.35
C ARG A 207 -0.72 7.72 11.86
N LEU A 208 -1.60 6.85 11.38
CA LEU A 208 -1.62 6.40 9.99
C LEU A 208 -1.88 7.54 9.01
N LEU A 209 -2.79 8.46 9.34
CA LEU A 209 -3.07 9.63 8.52
C LEU A 209 -1.86 10.59 8.48
N ASN A 210 -1.21 10.82 9.60
CA ASN A 210 0.00 11.66 9.64
C ASN A 210 1.14 11.05 8.81
N GLU A 211 1.39 9.75 8.93
CA GLU A 211 2.41 9.05 8.13
C GLU A 211 2.12 9.16 6.62
N PHE A 212 0.85 9.07 6.25
CA PHE A 212 0.42 9.24 4.86
C PHE A 212 0.71 10.65 4.33
N GLU A 213 0.33 11.69 5.07
CA GLU A 213 0.56 13.08 4.64
C GLU A 213 2.06 13.41 4.59
N LEU A 214 2.86 12.95 5.56
CA LEU A 214 4.32 13.10 5.53
C LEU A 214 4.94 12.45 4.29
N LYS A 215 4.55 11.22 3.97
CA LYS A 215 5.05 10.53 2.76
C LYS A 215 4.66 11.27 1.48
N LYS A 216 3.45 11.79 1.43
CA LYS A 216 2.96 12.58 0.28
C LYS A 216 3.74 13.88 0.11
N GLU A 217 4.03 14.59 1.21
CA GLU A 217 4.84 15.83 1.17
C GLU A 217 6.28 15.54 0.75
N GLU A 218 6.87 14.46 1.25
CA GLU A 218 8.21 14.06 0.86
C GLU A 218 8.32 13.75 -0.64
N LEU A 219 7.35 13.01 -1.19
CA LEU A 219 7.28 12.74 -2.63
C LEU A 219 7.13 14.02 -3.45
N LYS A 220 6.30 14.97 -3.00
CA LYS A 220 6.16 16.27 -3.68
C LYS A 220 7.48 17.02 -3.70
N LYS A 221 8.19 17.11 -2.57
CA LYS A 221 9.51 17.76 -2.51
C LYS A 221 10.52 17.10 -3.46
N GLN A 222 10.54 15.77 -3.53
CA GLN A 222 11.41 15.06 -4.48
C GLN A 222 11.06 15.38 -5.94
N ILE A 223 9.77 15.45 -6.27
CA ILE A 223 9.28 15.82 -7.62
C ILE A 223 9.69 17.25 -7.96
N ASP A 224 9.53 18.19 -7.05
CA ASP A 224 9.87 19.60 -7.29
C ASP A 224 11.36 19.77 -7.54
N ILE A 225 12.23 19.13 -6.75
CA ILE A 225 13.69 19.11 -6.99
C ILE A 225 14.02 18.54 -8.39
N LEU A 226 13.37 17.43 -8.77
CA LEU A 226 13.60 16.81 -10.07
C LEU A 226 13.11 17.69 -11.23
N ARG A 227 12.02 18.45 -11.03
CA ARG A 227 11.52 19.43 -12.00
C ARG A 227 12.48 20.59 -12.18
N GLU A 228 12.96 21.16 -11.08
CA GLU A 228 13.95 22.25 -11.12
C GLU A 228 15.23 21.83 -11.84
N GLU A 229 15.77 20.64 -11.51
CA GLU A 229 16.94 20.10 -12.20
C GLU A 229 16.68 19.87 -13.70
N SER A 230 15.51 19.35 -14.05
CA SER A 230 15.14 19.12 -15.45
C SER A 230 14.97 20.41 -16.22
N GLN A 231 14.39 21.43 -15.62
CA GLN A 231 14.24 22.76 -16.20
C GLN A 231 15.59 23.41 -16.43
N PHE A 232 16.47 23.39 -15.43
CA PHE A 232 17.83 23.92 -15.56
C PHE A 232 18.59 23.31 -16.76
N ILE A 233 18.48 21.98 -16.95
CA ILE A 233 19.12 21.29 -18.06
C ILE A 233 18.50 21.75 -19.39
N THR A 234 17.17 21.87 -19.45
CA THR A 234 16.46 22.32 -20.67
C THR A 234 16.88 23.72 -21.08
N ASP A 235 16.97 24.64 -20.13
CA ASP A 235 17.33 26.05 -20.38
C ASP A 235 18.80 26.24 -20.83
N ASN A 236 19.66 25.27 -20.53
CA ASN A 236 21.09 25.33 -20.80
C ASN A 236 21.56 24.33 -21.87
N ILE A 237 20.69 23.45 -22.40
CA ILE A 237 21.10 22.36 -23.29
C ILE A 237 21.78 22.86 -24.57
N ASP A 238 21.35 23.99 -25.11
CA ASP A 238 21.93 24.55 -26.33
C ASP A 238 23.28 25.25 -26.10
N LYS A 239 23.62 25.53 -24.85
CA LYS A 239 24.92 26.11 -24.44
C LYS A 239 25.96 25.04 -24.14
N ILE A 240 25.56 23.76 -24.14
CA ILE A 240 26.44 22.65 -23.78
C ILE A 240 27.21 22.20 -25.02
N PRO A 241 28.53 22.10 -24.96
CA PRO A 241 29.36 21.66 -26.07
C PRO A 241 28.97 20.25 -26.56
N LYS A 242 28.74 20.10 -27.87
CA LYS A 242 28.28 18.85 -28.51
C LYS A 242 29.44 17.99 -29.00
N SER A 243 30.64 18.56 -29.10
CA SER A 243 31.82 17.88 -29.60
C SER A 243 33.06 18.22 -28.82
N LYS A 244 34.12 17.39 -28.97
CA LYS A 244 35.41 17.66 -28.38
C LYS A 244 36.02 18.98 -28.86
N SER A 245 35.86 19.32 -30.13
CA SER A 245 36.33 20.57 -30.69
C SER A 245 35.62 21.80 -30.11
N GLU A 246 34.33 21.70 -29.81
CA GLU A 246 33.57 22.78 -29.14
C GLU A 246 34.04 22.94 -27.69
N ILE A 247 34.34 21.85 -26.98
CA ILE A 247 34.93 21.91 -25.64
C ILE A 247 36.30 22.60 -25.69
N GLU A 248 37.14 22.23 -26.64
CA GLU A 248 38.48 22.81 -26.82
C GLU A 248 38.41 24.31 -27.14
N LYS A 249 37.47 24.72 -28.04
CA LYS A 249 37.17 26.14 -28.30
C LYS A 249 36.68 26.87 -27.05
N MET A 250 35.76 26.28 -26.30
CA MET A 250 35.22 26.87 -25.07
C MET A 250 36.30 27.01 -23.99
N LEU A 251 37.28 26.10 -23.97
CA LEU A 251 38.40 26.10 -23.05
C LEU A 251 39.60 26.93 -23.53
N GLY A 252 39.48 27.60 -24.68
CA GLY A 252 40.50 28.53 -25.19
C GLY A 252 41.72 27.84 -25.86
N LYS A 253 41.47 26.67 -26.49
CA LYS A 253 42.47 25.95 -27.28
C LYS A 253 42.19 26.07 -28.75
#